data_81bee53715d89be58c57c98458846d1d
#
_entry.id   81bee53715d89be58c57c98458846d1d
#
_cell.length_a   1.000
_cell.length_b   1.000
_cell.length_c   1.000
_cell.angle_alpha   90.00
_cell.angle_beta   90.00
_cell.angle_gamma   90.00
#
_symmetry.space_group_name_H-M   'P 1'
#
loop_
_entity.id
_entity.type
_entity.pdbx_description
1 polymer ?
#
loop_
_entity_poly.entity_id
_entity_poly.type
_entity_poly.pdbx_seq_one_letter_code
_entity_poly.pdbx_strand_id
1 'polypeptide(L)' 'MKCVICKHGQTKDGMTTVTFDRDGLTLVVKEVPAQICMNCGEDYVDDQVAHEILGIAERMAKSGAVVDVRKYMAGSAGSC' A
#
# COMPACT_ATOMS: atom_id res chain seq x y z
N MET A 1 5.97 16.85 -2.54
CA MET A 1 7.14 16.02 -2.85
C MET A 1 7.31 15.94 -4.35
N LYS A 2 8.54 15.88 -4.82
CA LYS A 2 8.84 15.82 -6.24
C LYS A 2 8.98 14.36 -6.69
N CYS A 3 8.42 14.03 -7.83
CA CYS A 3 8.51 12.68 -8.36
C CYS A 3 9.97 12.33 -8.70
N VAL A 4 10.46 11.20 -8.17
CA VAL A 4 11.85 10.79 -8.40
C VAL A 4 12.03 10.06 -9.73
N ILE A 5 10.96 9.66 -10.38
CA ILE A 5 11.01 8.94 -11.65
C ILE A 5 11.08 9.92 -12.82
N CYS A 6 10.12 10.81 -12.95
CA CYS A 6 10.11 11.77 -14.04
C CYS A 6 10.87 13.06 -13.70
N LYS A 7 11.09 13.33 -12.43
CA LYS A 7 11.82 14.50 -11.92
C LYS A 7 11.24 15.86 -12.28
N HIS A 8 10.12 15.88 -12.94
CA HIS A 8 9.45 17.12 -13.36
C HIS A 8 8.08 17.28 -12.72
N GLY A 9 7.43 16.21 -12.36
CA GLY A 9 6.12 16.26 -11.76
C GLY A 9 6.19 16.41 -10.25
N GLN A 10 5.15 16.99 -9.69
CA GLN A 10 4.96 17.03 -8.25
C GLN A 10 3.92 16.00 -7.85
N THR A 11 4.00 15.51 -6.63
CA THR A 11 3.04 14.55 -6.12
C THR A 11 1.93 15.25 -5.36
N LYS A 12 0.78 14.61 -5.32
CA LYS A 12 -0.35 15.05 -4.51
C LYS A 12 -0.87 13.88 -3.69
N ASP A 13 -1.59 14.20 -2.63
CA ASP A 13 -2.23 13.16 -1.83
C ASP A 13 -3.31 12.45 -2.63
N GLY A 14 -3.34 11.15 -2.55
CA GLY A 14 -4.33 10.35 -3.24
C GLY A 14 -4.45 8.98 -2.60
N MET A 15 -5.20 8.12 -3.24
CA MET A 15 -5.41 6.75 -2.79
C MET A 15 -5.07 5.78 -3.90
N THR A 16 -4.50 4.65 -3.52
CA THR A 16 -4.16 3.61 -4.49
C THR A 16 -4.52 2.23 -3.94
N THR A 17 -4.47 1.24 -4.79
CA THR A 17 -4.65 -0.15 -4.40
C THR A 17 -3.30 -0.83 -4.44
N VAL A 18 -2.91 -1.46 -3.34
CA VAL A 18 -1.66 -2.19 -3.24
C VAL A 18 -1.95 -3.67 -3.30
N THR A 19 -1.28 -4.38 -4.20
CA THR A 19 -1.38 -5.83 -4.30
C THR A 19 -0.08 -6.43 -3.85
N PHE A 20 -0.15 -7.31 -2.87
CA PHE A 20 0.98 -8.02 -2.32
C PHE A 20 0.84 -9.51 -2.64
N ASP A 21 1.83 -10.07 -3.30
CA ASP A 21 1.78 -11.44 -3.77
C ASP A 21 3.06 -12.14 -3.37
N ARG A 22 2.95 -13.18 -2.55
CA ARG A 22 4.10 -13.89 -2.01
C ARG A 22 3.72 -15.31 -1.62
N ASP A 23 4.49 -16.29 -2.11
CA ASP A 23 4.36 -17.70 -1.73
C ASP A 23 2.92 -18.23 -1.83
N GLY A 24 2.22 -17.84 -2.89
CA GLY A 24 0.83 -18.25 -3.08
C GLY A 24 -0.18 -17.46 -2.29
N LEU A 25 0.28 -16.49 -1.50
CA LEU A 25 -0.57 -15.57 -0.76
C LEU A 25 -0.80 -14.30 -1.58
N THR A 26 -2.05 -13.91 -1.77
CA THR A 26 -2.39 -12.67 -2.46
C THR A 26 -3.20 -11.78 -1.52
N LEU A 27 -2.65 -10.60 -1.24
CA LEU A 27 -3.33 -9.60 -0.43
C LEU A 27 -3.56 -8.36 -1.28
N VAL A 28 -4.81 -7.92 -1.33
CA VAL A 28 -5.17 -6.66 -2.00
C VAL A 28 -5.66 -5.69 -0.92
N VAL A 29 -5.02 -4.53 -0.85
CA VAL A 29 -5.41 -3.49 0.09
C VAL A 29 -5.87 -2.29 -0.70
N LYS A 30 -7.10 -1.87 -0.49
CA LYS A 30 -7.72 -0.74 -1.19
C LYS A 30 -7.68 0.52 -0.35
N GLU A 31 -7.80 1.65 -1.01
CA GLU A 31 -7.83 2.96 -0.36
C GLU A 31 -6.59 3.22 0.48
N VAL A 32 -5.44 2.84 -0.05
CA VAL A 32 -4.16 3.06 0.62
C VAL A 32 -3.71 4.49 0.33
N PRO A 33 -3.43 5.30 1.36
CA PRO A 33 -2.95 6.65 1.13
C PRO A 33 -1.59 6.62 0.44
N ALA A 34 -1.45 7.43 -0.59
CA ALA A 34 -0.25 7.46 -1.40
C ALA A 34 -0.03 8.85 -1.96
N GLN A 35 1.19 9.12 -2.42
CA GLN A 35 1.52 10.32 -3.17
C GLN A 35 1.48 9.97 -4.65
N ILE A 36 0.67 10.66 -5.39
CA ILE A 36 0.47 10.40 -6.83
C ILE A 36 1.17 11.48 -7.63
N CYS A 37 2.05 11.09 -8.53
CA CYS A 37 2.70 12.04 -9.42
C CYS A 37 1.70 12.58 -10.43
N MET A 38 1.59 13.90 -10.50
CA MET A 38 0.63 14.56 -11.40
C MET A 38 1.05 14.50 -12.86
N ASN A 39 2.31 14.14 -13.11
CA ASN A 39 2.83 14.11 -14.48
C ASN A 39 2.85 12.70 -15.07
N CYS A 40 3.44 11.73 -14.37
CA CYS A 40 3.57 10.37 -14.90
C CYS A 40 2.57 9.38 -14.31
N GLY A 41 1.81 9.78 -13.29
CA GLY A 41 0.80 8.91 -12.69
C GLY A 41 1.35 7.86 -11.74
N GLU A 42 2.65 7.88 -11.46
CA GLU A 42 3.24 6.95 -10.51
C GLU A 42 2.72 7.21 -9.10
N ASP A 43 2.55 6.14 -8.33
CA ASP A 43 2.13 6.25 -6.95
C ASP A 43 3.25 5.81 -6.02
N TYR A 44 3.36 6.51 -4.91
CA TYR A 44 4.37 6.25 -3.89
C TYR A 44 3.68 6.05 -2.56
N VAL A 45 3.87 4.90 -1.97
CA VAL A 45 3.32 4.56 -0.66
C VAL A 45 4.39 4.84 0.39
N ASP A 46 3.99 5.49 1.48
CA ASP A 46 4.88 5.78 2.59
C ASP A 46 5.45 4.47 3.17
N ASP A 47 6.71 4.51 3.62
CA ASP A 47 7.36 3.34 4.20
C ASP A 47 6.57 2.79 5.39
N GLN A 48 6.01 3.66 6.21
CA GLN A 48 5.22 3.22 7.36
C GLN A 48 3.97 2.48 6.91
N VAL A 49 3.30 2.97 5.88
CA VAL A 49 2.11 2.32 5.31
C VAL A 49 2.49 0.97 4.71
N ALA A 50 3.58 0.93 3.96
CA ALA A 50 4.06 -0.33 3.38
C ALA A 50 4.38 -1.34 4.47
N HIS A 51 4.98 -0.91 5.57
CA HIS A 51 5.30 -1.78 6.71
C HIS A 51 4.04 -2.34 7.35
N GLU A 52 3.00 -1.54 7.48
CA GLU A 52 1.72 -1.99 8.01
C GLU A 52 1.08 -3.04 7.11
N ILE A 53 1.17 -2.86 5.81
CA ILE A 53 0.64 -3.83 4.84
C ILE A 53 1.41 -5.14 4.94
N LEU A 54 2.72 -5.09 5.08
CA LEU A 54 3.53 -6.28 5.28
C LEU A 54 3.12 -7.03 6.54
N GLY A 55 2.84 -6.30 7.62
CA GLY A 55 2.36 -6.90 8.86
C GLY A 55 1.04 -7.62 8.69
N ILE A 56 0.13 -7.07 7.91
CA ILE A 56 -1.14 -7.72 7.59
C ILE A 56 -0.88 -9.00 6.80
N ALA A 57 0.00 -8.94 5.81
CA ALA A 57 0.33 -10.10 4.99
C ALA A 57 0.93 -11.24 5.83
N GLU A 58 1.81 -10.89 6.77
CA GLU A 58 2.41 -11.89 7.66
C GLU A 58 1.36 -12.56 8.54
N ARG A 59 0.41 -11.79 9.08
CA ARG A 59 -0.67 -12.35 9.88
C ARG A 59 -1.57 -13.26 9.06
N MET A 60 -1.84 -12.89 7.82
CA MET A 60 -2.61 -13.74 6.91
C MET A 60 -1.90 -15.07 6.66
N ALA A 61 -0.61 -15.02 6.43
CA ALA A 61 0.19 -16.22 6.18
C ALA A 61 0.12 -17.17 7.39
N LYS A 62 0.20 -16.62 8.59
CA LYS A 62 0.11 -17.42 9.81
C LYS A 62 -1.27 -18.04 10.02
N SER A 63 -2.31 -17.37 9.57
CA SER A 63 -3.67 -17.87 9.70
C SER A 63 -4.06 -18.85 8.58
N GLY A 64 -3.19 -19.04 7.61
CA GLY A 64 -3.46 -19.94 6.49
C GLY A 64 -4.28 -19.34 5.37
N ALA A 65 -4.54 -18.06 5.41
CA ALA A 65 -5.27 -17.37 4.35
C ALA A 65 -4.42 -17.29 3.09
N VAL A 66 -5.02 -17.53 1.93
CA VAL A 66 -4.30 -17.48 0.66
C VAL A 66 -4.69 -16.27 -0.19
N VAL A 67 -5.91 -15.76 -0.01
CA VAL A 67 -6.39 -14.57 -0.73
C VAL A 67 -7.21 -13.73 0.23
N ASP A 68 -6.96 -12.43 0.24
CA ASP A 68 -7.77 -11.50 1.01
C ASP A 68 -7.80 -10.15 0.32
N VAL A 69 -8.94 -9.49 0.39
CA VAL A 69 -9.11 -8.13 -0.09
C VAL A 69 -9.53 -7.28 1.10
N ARG A 70 -8.70 -6.30 1.43
CA ARG A 70 -8.92 -5.45 2.59
C ARG A 70 -8.94 -3.99 2.20
N LYS A 71 -9.55 -3.20 3.05
CA LYS A 71 -9.52 -1.75 2.94
C LYS A 71 -8.55 -1.22 3.98
N TYR A 72 -7.62 -0.37 3.57
CA TYR A 72 -6.66 0.20 4.50
C TYR A 72 -7.39 1.14 5.47
N MET A 73 -7.09 1.00 6.76
CA MET A 73 -7.68 1.86 7.78
C MET A 73 -6.53 2.49 8.57
N ALA A 74 -6.30 3.77 8.31
CA ALA A 74 -5.24 4.50 8.97
C ALA A 74 -5.43 4.47 10.49
N GLY A 75 -4.36 4.15 11.20
CA GLY A 75 -4.36 4.12 12.65
C GLY A 75 -4.93 2.86 13.28
N SER A 76 -5.76 2.10 12.56
CA SER A 76 -6.36 0.90 13.12
C SER A 76 -5.35 -0.24 13.25
N ALA A 77 -4.42 -0.32 12.33
CA ALA A 77 -3.38 -1.36 12.39
C ALA A 77 -2.51 -1.19 13.61
N GLY A 78 -2.23 0.03 13.99
CA GLY A 78 -1.42 0.29 15.17
C GLY A 78 -2.17 0.14 16.48
N SER A 79 -3.48 0.16 16.44
CA SER A 79 -4.29 0.08 17.64
C SER A 79 -4.59 -1.36 18.07
N CYS A 80 -4.29 -2.29 17.27
CA CYS A 80 -4.55 -3.70 17.57
C CYS A 80 -3.59 -4.27 18.55
#